data_4ffa090a1e13a7b8bba3c8bf339d3b96
#
_entry.id   4ffa090a1e13a7b8bba3c8bf339d3b96
#
_cell.length_a   1.000
_cell.length_b   1.000
_cell.length_c   1.000
_cell.angle_alpha   90.00
_cell.angle_beta   90.00
_cell.angle_gamma   90.00
#
_symmetry.space_group_name_H-M   'P 1'
#
loop_
_entity.id
_entity.type
_entity.pdbx_description
1 polymer ?
#
loop_
_entity_poly.entity_id
_entity_poly.type
_entity_poly.pdbx_seq_one_letter_code
_entity_poly.pdbx_strand_id
1 'polypeptide(L)'
;MILTHNWQYKFLILTLAFFVATLLVVAESLSISYKEALIFYEEKNLLHYLTQFSTSVFGQNSIALRLPFIVLYTLSVLLMYQMTQNYFKNDNDRLISILIFMFLPGIIGASLLVNNSIVVIFCTILYLYRYKITGEHNFYLLAVFLFIDNSFAILFLALFFYALQNRQNNLLIIALVLFGLSMYMYGFETSGKPRSHVLDLFAIYASIFSPLIFLYFFYSMYRVGIKGKKSIFWYISVTALIFSFLLSFRQKIYIEDFAPFVVVTIPVMMKLFFHSLRVRLKEFRKKHYILAYSAILILALNVLVILFNKPLYLLLKEEENHFAYKYHFAQEIADILKHNQIDAITTNDAELNLRLKYYGIKEDKSHFISLSPLNLYDKRFDIIYLNKNVLSLYYVHLDTQEK
;
A
#
# COMPACT_ATOMS: atom_id res chain seq x y z
N MET A 1 -25.61 1.50 21.06
CA MET A 1 -24.41 1.08 21.79
C MET A 1 -23.62 2.32 22.14
N ILE A 2 -23.57 2.65 23.40
CA ILE A 2 -23.19 3.94 23.95
C ILE A 2 -21.71 4.20 23.63
N LEU A 3 -21.45 5.27 22.89
CA LEU A 3 -20.12 5.87 22.72
C LEU A 3 -19.62 6.35 24.06
N THR A 4 -19.14 5.44 24.87
CA THR A 4 -18.53 5.77 26.15
C THR A 4 -17.33 6.67 25.88
N HIS A 5 -17.27 7.69 26.65
CA HIS A 5 -16.39 8.85 26.71
C HIS A 5 -14.89 8.48 26.87
N ASN A 6 -14.38 7.54 26.07
CA ASN A 6 -13.03 7.02 26.22
C ASN A 6 -12.07 7.98 25.49
N TRP A 7 -11.19 8.65 26.22
CA TRP A 7 -10.22 9.61 25.65
C TRP A 7 -9.37 8.97 24.54
N GLN A 8 -9.10 7.65 24.63
CA GLN A 8 -8.34 6.90 23.61
C GLN A 8 -9.04 6.89 22.26
N TYR A 9 -10.37 6.74 22.24
CA TYR A 9 -11.14 6.79 21.00
C TYR A 9 -11.14 8.19 20.40
N LYS A 10 -11.34 9.23 21.24
CA LYS A 10 -11.29 10.61 20.77
C LYS A 10 -9.91 10.97 20.23
N PHE A 11 -8.85 10.55 20.92
CA PHE A 11 -7.48 10.75 20.48
C PHE A 11 -7.21 10.05 19.14
N LEU A 12 -7.66 8.79 18.98
CA LEU A 12 -7.54 8.06 17.72
C LEU A 12 -8.25 8.79 16.57
N ILE A 13 -9.50 9.24 16.78
CA ILE A 13 -10.25 9.94 15.73
C ILE A 13 -9.56 11.24 15.34
N LEU A 14 -9.09 12.02 16.30
CA LEU A 14 -8.39 13.27 16.04
C LEU A 14 -7.07 13.03 15.28
N THR A 15 -6.30 12.04 15.71
CA THR A 15 -5.05 11.66 15.03
C THR A 15 -5.31 11.13 13.61
N LEU A 16 -6.35 10.31 13.44
CA LEU A 16 -6.76 9.78 12.14
C LEU A 16 -7.22 10.90 11.21
N ALA A 17 -8.06 11.82 11.70
CA ALA A 17 -8.54 12.96 10.90
C ALA A 17 -7.39 13.87 10.46
N PHE A 18 -6.46 14.18 11.37
CA PHE A 18 -5.25 14.95 11.04
C PHE A 18 -4.39 14.22 10.00
N PHE A 19 -4.20 12.91 10.16
CA PHE A 19 -3.38 12.14 9.25
C PHE A 19 -4.04 11.98 7.87
N VAL A 20 -5.37 11.79 7.80
CA VAL A 20 -6.11 11.78 6.53
C VAL A 20 -5.98 13.12 5.81
N ALA A 21 -6.09 14.24 6.51
CA ALA A 21 -5.83 15.56 5.91
C ALA A 21 -4.41 15.65 5.33
N THR A 22 -3.41 15.14 6.06
CA THR A 22 -2.03 15.08 5.55
C THR A 22 -1.91 14.21 4.30
N LEU A 23 -2.57 13.02 4.29
CA LEU A 23 -2.58 12.14 3.11
C LEU A 23 -3.24 12.82 1.89
N LEU A 24 -4.28 13.61 2.07
CA LEU A 24 -4.90 14.37 0.97
C LEU A 24 -3.94 15.41 0.38
N VAL A 25 -3.20 16.13 1.22
CA VAL A 25 -2.17 17.08 0.75
C VAL A 25 -1.06 16.35 0.00
N VAL A 26 -0.61 15.21 0.50
CA VAL A 26 0.40 14.39 -0.20
C VAL A 26 -0.15 13.85 -1.52
N ALA A 27 -1.40 13.37 -1.54
CA ALA A 27 -2.06 12.87 -2.76
C ALA A 27 -2.15 13.95 -3.85
N GLU A 28 -2.37 15.21 -3.50
CA GLU A 28 -2.34 16.35 -4.44
C GLU A 28 -0.96 16.56 -5.05
N SER A 29 0.09 16.37 -4.27
CA SER A 29 1.48 16.55 -4.71
C SER A 29 2.03 15.44 -5.58
N LEU A 30 1.32 14.32 -5.70
CA LEU A 30 1.70 13.15 -6.50
C LEU A 30 0.98 13.15 -7.84
N SER A 31 1.73 13.12 -8.93
CA SER A 31 1.20 12.89 -10.28
C SER A 31 0.72 11.46 -10.47
N ILE A 32 -0.10 11.24 -11.49
CA ILE A 32 -0.46 9.88 -11.90
C ILE A 32 0.76 9.15 -12.45
N SER A 33 0.98 7.89 -12.06
CA SER A 33 1.98 7.01 -12.64
C SER A 33 1.45 6.33 -13.91
N TYR A 34 2.34 5.74 -14.71
CA TYR A 34 1.93 4.98 -15.90
C TYR A 34 1.01 3.81 -15.56
N LYS A 35 1.34 3.03 -14.52
CA LYS A 35 0.50 1.90 -14.05
C LYS A 35 -0.90 2.38 -13.63
N GLU A 36 -0.98 3.49 -12.90
CA GLU A 36 -2.27 4.08 -12.51
C GLU A 36 -3.07 4.58 -13.72
N ALA A 37 -2.38 5.13 -14.73
CA ALA A 37 -3.01 5.58 -15.97
C ALA A 37 -3.55 4.40 -16.80
N LEU A 38 -2.83 3.27 -16.87
CA LEU A 38 -3.33 2.04 -17.48
C LEU A 38 -4.59 1.52 -16.78
N ILE A 39 -4.58 1.48 -15.45
CA ILE A 39 -5.77 1.10 -14.65
C ILE A 39 -6.94 2.02 -14.97
N PHE A 40 -6.67 3.33 -15.07
CA PHE A 40 -7.72 4.33 -15.30
C PHE A 40 -8.34 4.25 -16.70
N TYR A 41 -7.56 3.95 -17.75
CA TYR A 41 -8.02 4.00 -19.14
C TYR A 41 -8.26 2.64 -19.79
N GLU A 42 -7.48 1.62 -19.48
CA GLU A 42 -7.42 0.38 -20.25
C GLU A 42 -7.92 -0.84 -19.49
N GLU A 43 -7.61 -0.95 -18.20
CA GLU A 43 -8.04 -2.10 -17.40
C GLU A 43 -9.51 -1.97 -16.99
N LYS A 44 -10.23 -3.12 -16.97
CA LYS A 44 -11.64 -3.19 -16.53
C LYS A 44 -11.74 -3.99 -15.23
N ASN A 45 -11.00 -3.55 -14.21
CA ASN A 45 -10.98 -4.17 -12.90
C ASN A 45 -11.71 -3.30 -11.84
N LEU A 46 -11.78 -3.77 -10.60
CA LEU A 46 -12.42 -3.04 -9.51
C LEU A 46 -11.80 -1.64 -9.31
N LEU A 47 -10.47 -1.52 -9.45
CA LEU A 47 -9.76 -0.25 -9.27
C LEU A 47 -10.18 0.78 -10.33
N HIS A 48 -10.36 0.34 -11.58
CA HIS A 48 -10.88 1.17 -12.66
C HIS A 48 -12.23 1.79 -12.29
N TYR A 49 -13.19 0.96 -11.86
CA TYR A 49 -14.51 1.46 -11.50
C TYR A 49 -14.49 2.40 -10.28
N LEU A 50 -13.65 2.12 -9.28
CA LEU A 50 -13.49 2.98 -8.11
C LEU A 50 -12.91 4.35 -8.48
N THR A 51 -11.87 4.37 -9.33
CA THR A 51 -11.23 5.61 -9.76
C THR A 51 -12.12 6.41 -10.71
N GLN A 52 -12.80 5.77 -11.66
CA GLN A 52 -13.75 6.41 -12.56
C GLN A 52 -14.94 7.00 -11.80
N PHE A 53 -15.52 6.27 -10.84
CA PHE A 53 -16.60 6.79 -10.00
C PHE A 53 -16.13 8.04 -9.22
N SER A 54 -14.97 7.97 -8.56
CA SER A 54 -14.47 9.08 -7.78
C SER A 54 -14.18 10.32 -8.64
N THR A 55 -13.55 10.14 -9.80
CA THR A 55 -13.24 11.25 -10.71
C THR A 55 -14.46 11.82 -11.41
N SER A 56 -15.52 11.03 -11.64
CA SER A 56 -16.78 11.53 -12.17
C SER A 56 -17.53 12.45 -11.19
N VAL A 57 -17.36 12.22 -9.87
CA VAL A 57 -18.01 13.03 -8.82
C VAL A 57 -17.18 14.26 -8.46
N PHE A 58 -15.88 14.12 -8.29
CA PHE A 58 -14.99 15.15 -7.75
C PHE A 58 -14.12 15.84 -8.82
N GLY A 59 -14.29 15.48 -10.09
CA GLY A 59 -13.46 15.98 -11.18
C GLY A 59 -12.15 15.21 -11.34
N GLN A 60 -11.54 15.32 -12.51
CA GLN A 60 -10.32 14.59 -12.88
C GLN A 60 -9.08 15.31 -12.31
N ASN A 61 -8.69 14.91 -11.11
CA ASN A 61 -7.53 15.45 -10.39
C ASN A 61 -6.84 14.38 -9.54
N SER A 62 -5.62 14.68 -9.07
CA SER A 62 -4.79 13.73 -8.31
C SER A 62 -5.41 13.29 -6.97
N ILE A 63 -6.20 14.15 -6.32
CA ILE A 63 -6.92 13.82 -5.09
C ILE A 63 -8.07 12.86 -5.40
N ALA A 64 -8.92 13.18 -6.38
CA ALA A 64 -10.07 12.34 -6.74
C ALA A 64 -9.64 10.92 -7.17
N LEU A 65 -8.50 10.78 -7.84
CA LEU A 65 -7.93 9.50 -8.21
C LEU A 65 -7.66 8.61 -6.98
N ARG A 66 -7.16 9.19 -5.89
CA ARG A 66 -6.68 8.48 -4.68
C ARG A 66 -7.69 8.44 -3.54
N LEU A 67 -8.74 9.25 -3.60
CA LEU A 67 -9.75 9.39 -2.55
C LEU A 67 -10.38 8.05 -2.12
N PRO A 68 -10.78 7.13 -3.03
CA PRO A 68 -11.36 5.84 -2.63
C PRO A 68 -10.41 5.02 -1.73
N PHE A 69 -9.11 5.05 -2.02
CA PHE A 69 -8.09 4.30 -1.27
C PHE A 69 -7.83 4.92 0.11
N ILE A 70 -7.85 6.24 0.22
CA ILE A 70 -7.76 6.96 1.52
C ILE A 70 -9.00 6.68 2.37
N VAL A 71 -10.19 6.58 1.76
CA VAL A 71 -11.43 6.18 2.46
C VAL A 71 -11.31 4.74 2.96
N LEU A 72 -10.87 3.80 2.13
CA LEU A 72 -10.67 2.40 2.53
C LEU A 72 -9.62 2.27 3.64
N TYR A 73 -8.55 3.05 3.60
CA TYR A 73 -7.58 3.15 4.69
C TYR A 73 -8.25 3.59 5.99
N THR A 74 -9.02 4.67 5.95
CA THR A 74 -9.74 5.20 7.13
C THR A 74 -10.67 4.16 7.72
N LEU A 75 -11.46 3.50 6.88
CA LEU A 75 -12.35 2.41 7.29
C LEU A 75 -11.58 1.22 7.85
N SER A 76 -10.42 0.87 7.28
CA SER A 76 -9.56 -0.22 7.77
C SER A 76 -9.04 0.07 9.17
N VAL A 77 -8.60 1.29 9.46
CA VAL A 77 -8.15 1.71 10.80
C VAL A 77 -9.30 1.63 11.81
N LEU A 78 -10.48 2.13 11.44
CA LEU A 78 -11.67 2.10 12.31
C LEU A 78 -12.14 0.68 12.59
N LEU A 79 -12.19 -0.17 11.56
CA LEU A 79 -12.55 -1.60 11.71
C LEU A 79 -11.51 -2.35 12.55
N MET A 80 -10.21 -2.08 12.35
CA MET A 80 -9.14 -2.68 13.15
C MET A 80 -9.28 -2.27 14.63
N TYR A 81 -9.63 -1.02 14.89
CA TYR A 81 -9.90 -0.58 16.25
C TYR A 81 -11.12 -1.31 16.87
N GLN A 82 -12.21 -1.47 16.15
CA GLN A 82 -13.39 -2.21 16.63
C GLN A 82 -13.08 -3.71 16.79
N MET A 83 -12.36 -4.30 15.83
CA MET A 83 -11.96 -5.70 15.86
C MET A 83 -11.07 -6.01 17.07
N THR A 84 -10.24 -5.07 17.53
CA THR A 84 -9.34 -5.27 18.67
C THR A 84 -10.00 -4.98 20.03
N GLN A 85 -11.29 -4.67 20.08
CA GLN A 85 -12.03 -4.52 21.33
C GLN A 85 -11.96 -5.83 22.14
N ASN A 86 -11.64 -5.73 23.44
CA ASN A 86 -11.43 -6.85 24.36
C ASN A 86 -10.26 -7.81 23.99
N TYR A 87 -9.45 -7.45 23.00
CA TYR A 87 -8.29 -8.25 22.60
C TYR A 87 -7.06 -7.96 23.46
N PHE A 88 -6.89 -6.72 23.88
CA PHE A 88 -5.82 -6.24 24.75
C PHE A 88 -6.27 -6.15 26.22
N LYS A 89 -5.31 -6.22 27.14
CA LYS A 89 -5.57 -6.09 28.57
C LYS A 89 -5.89 -4.63 28.97
N ASN A 90 -5.26 -3.65 28.27
CA ASN A 90 -5.43 -2.22 28.51
C ASN A 90 -5.77 -1.53 27.19
N ASP A 91 -6.62 -0.49 27.26
CA ASP A 91 -6.99 0.30 26.09
C ASP A 91 -5.82 1.11 25.50
N ASN A 92 -4.84 1.49 26.31
CA ASN A 92 -3.61 2.12 25.82
C ASN A 92 -2.78 1.18 24.91
N ASP A 93 -2.71 -0.11 25.26
CA ASP A 93 -2.02 -1.10 24.41
C ASP A 93 -2.72 -1.24 23.05
N ARG A 94 -4.05 -1.23 23.09
CA ARG A 94 -4.90 -1.23 21.89
C ARG A 94 -4.63 -0.01 21.04
N LEU A 95 -4.66 1.19 21.63
CA LEU A 95 -4.40 2.44 20.93
C LEU A 95 -3.01 2.42 20.25
N ILE A 96 -1.96 2.06 20.98
CA ILE A 96 -0.60 1.98 20.43
C ILE A 96 -0.53 0.97 19.27
N SER A 97 -1.21 -0.17 19.41
CA SER A 97 -1.27 -1.16 18.34
C SER A 97 -1.89 -0.60 17.05
N ILE A 98 -2.97 0.17 17.19
CA ILE A 98 -3.66 0.79 16.04
C ILE A 98 -2.83 1.93 15.45
N LEU A 99 -2.16 2.72 16.27
CA LEU A 99 -1.25 3.76 15.78
C LEU A 99 -0.08 3.16 15.00
N ILE A 100 0.52 2.07 15.48
CA ILE A 100 1.57 1.37 14.71
C ILE A 100 1.01 0.86 13.38
N PHE A 101 -0.18 0.23 13.36
CA PHE A 101 -0.84 -0.19 12.13
C PHE A 101 -1.06 1.00 11.19
N MET A 102 -1.61 2.09 11.68
CA MET A 102 -1.90 3.30 10.92
C MET A 102 -0.65 3.91 10.27
N PHE A 103 0.48 3.91 10.98
CA PHE A 103 1.73 4.52 10.52
C PHE A 103 2.69 3.56 9.82
N LEU A 104 2.29 2.31 9.53
CA LEU A 104 3.14 1.43 8.73
C LEU A 104 3.36 2.00 7.33
N PRO A 105 4.64 2.11 6.88
CA PRO A 105 4.98 2.61 5.54
C PRO A 105 4.20 1.93 4.42
N GLY A 106 4.05 0.61 4.47
CA GLY A 106 3.31 -0.15 3.46
C GLY A 106 1.81 0.16 3.43
N ILE A 107 1.18 0.46 4.57
CA ILE A 107 -0.24 0.84 4.62
C ILE A 107 -0.44 2.27 4.10
N ILE A 108 0.47 3.18 4.42
CA ILE A 108 0.47 4.54 3.89
C ILE A 108 0.64 4.49 2.36
N GLY A 109 1.62 3.74 1.86
CA GLY A 109 1.82 3.56 0.42
C GLY A 109 0.59 2.96 -0.26
N ALA A 110 -0.04 1.94 0.33
CA ALA A 110 -1.27 1.33 -0.19
C ALA A 110 -2.46 2.32 -0.22
N SER A 111 -2.49 3.33 0.66
CA SER A 111 -3.55 4.36 0.69
C SER A 111 -3.33 5.50 -0.30
N LEU A 112 -2.08 5.77 -0.67
CA LEU A 112 -1.69 6.86 -1.57
C LEU A 112 -1.60 6.45 -3.03
N LEU A 113 -1.55 5.16 -3.33
CA LEU A 113 -1.39 4.63 -4.68
C LEU A 113 -2.65 3.85 -5.12
N VAL A 114 -2.91 3.87 -6.43
CA VAL A 114 -4.01 3.08 -7.01
C VAL A 114 -3.54 1.63 -7.13
N ASN A 115 -3.82 0.82 -6.09
CA ASN A 115 -3.47 -0.60 -6.08
C ASN A 115 -4.48 -1.42 -5.24
N ASN A 116 -4.48 -2.74 -5.43
CA ASN A 116 -5.39 -3.65 -4.72
C ASN A 116 -5.06 -3.81 -3.23
N SER A 117 -3.85 -3.47 -2.78
CA SER A 117 -3.38 -3.79 -1.43
C SER A 117 -4.31 -3.26 -0.32
N ILE A 118 -4.77 -1.99 -0.42
CA ILE A 118 -5.65 -1.43 0.60
C ILE A 118 -7.06 -2.05 0.56
N VAL A 119 -7.55 -2.44 -0.63
CA VAL A 119 -8.81 -3.15 -0.81
C VAL A 119 -8.73 -4.51 -0.11
N VAL A 120 -7.65 -5.25 -0.34
CA VAL A 120 -7.39 -6.57 0.27
C VAL A 120 -7.25 -6.45 1.80
N ILE A 121 -6.53 -5.43 2.30
CA ILE A 121 -6.44 -5.14 3.74
C ILE A 121 -7.83 -4.92 4.32
N PHE A 122 -8.61 -4.02 3.72
CA PHE A 122 -9.97 -3.71 4.19
C PHE A 122 -10.88 -4.94 4.20
N CYS A 123 -10.93 -5.69 3.11
CA CYS A 123 -11.75 -6.90 2.98
C CYS A 123 -11.33 -7.97 3.99
N THR A 124 -10.03 -8.16 4.19
CA THR A 124 -9.51 -9.13 5.18
C THR A 124 -9.89 -8.74 6.60
N ILE A 125 -9.76 -7.46 6.97
CA ILE A 125 -10.16 -6.95 8.29
C ILE A 125 -11.68 -7.08 8.46
N LEU A 126 -12.47 -6.78 7.41
CA LEU A 126 -13.93 -6.91 7.42
C LEU A 126 -14.37 -8.36 7.68
N TYR A 127 -13.73 -9.33 7.00
CA TYR A 127 -13.96 -10.76 7.23
C TYR A 127 -13.64 -11.17 8.67
N LEU A 128 -12.49 -10.76 9.18
CA LEU A 128 -12.04 -11.06 10.54
C LEU A 128 -12.94 -10.39 11.60
N TYR A 129 -13.41 -9.20 11.34
CA TYR A 129 -14.35 -8.48 12.20
C TYR A 129 -15.70 -9.20 12.27
N ARG A 130 -16.24 -9.60 11.10
CA ARG A 130 -17.48 -10.42 11.04
C ARG A 130 -17.32 -11.73 11.79
N TYR A 131 -16.24 -12.46 11.53
CA TYR A 131 -15.93 -13.71 12.26
C TYR A 131 -15.86 -13.51 13.77
N LYS A 132 -15.25 -12.41 14.24
CA LYS A 132 -15.20 -12.09 15.67
C LYS A 132 -16.59 -11.87 16.29
N ILE A 133 -17.50 -11.22 15.57
CA ILE A 133 -18.86 -10.90 16.09
C ILE A 133 -19.76 -12.11 16.07
N THR A 134 -19.77 -12.86 14.97
CA THR A 134 -20.72 -13.98 14.76
C THR A 134 -20.20 -15.30 15.30
N GLY A 135 -18.88 -15.46 15.43
CA GLY A 135 -18.25 -16.75 15.72
C GLY A 135 -18.24 -17.71 14.53
N GLU A 136 -18.85 -17.34 13.40
CA GLU A 136 -19.03 -18.18 12.23
C GLU A 136 -18.32 -17.59 10.99
N HIS A 137 -17.89 -18.48 10.10
CA HIS A 137 -17.27 -18.09 8.83
C HIS A 137 -18.31 -17.66 7.81
N ASN A 138 -18.20 -16.46 7.30
CA ASN A 138 -19.11 -15.96 6.27
C ASN A 138 -18.62 -16.40 4.87
N PHE A 139 -19.20 -17.49 4.38
CA PHE A 139 -18.84 -18.08 3.08
C PHE A 139 -19.23 -17.22 1.88
N TYR A 140 -20.33 -16.45 2.00
CA TYR A 140 -20.73 -15.52 0.94
C TYR A 140 -19.66 -14.42 0.74
N LEU A 141 -19.13 -13.90 1.85
CA LEU A 141 -18.07 -12.88 1.78
C LEU A 141 -16.80 -13.45 1.15
N LEU A 142 -16.44 -14.69 1.49
CA LEU A 142 -15.28 -15.37 0.87
C LEU A 142 -15.50 -15.61 -0.64
N ALA A 143 -16.72 -15.98 -1.05
CA ALA A 143 -17.06 -16.14 -2.46
C ALA A 143 -16.96 -14.81 -3.24
N VAL A 144 -17.37 -13.69 -2.64
CA VAL A 144 -17.20 -12.35 -3.24
C VAL A 144 -15.71 -12.01 -3.41
N PHE A 145 -14.86 -12.34 -2.45
CA PHE A 145 -13.43 -12.06 -2.52
C PHE A 145 -12.74 -12.76 -3.69
N LEU A 146 -13.24 -13.90 -4.13
CA LEU A 146 -12.74 -14.59 -5.31
C LEU A 146 -12.76 -13.72 -6.58
N PHE A 147 -13.74 -12.82 -6.70
CA PHE A 147 -13.92 -11.95 -7.86
C PHE A 147 -13.27 -10.57 -7.71
N ILE A 148 -12.74 -10.25 -6.53
CA ILE A 148 -12.10 -8.95 -6.27
C ILE A 148 -10.66 -8.96 -6.73
N ASP A 149 -9.87 -9.97 -6.31
CA ASP A 149 -8.43 -10.00 -6.56
C ASP A 149 -7.84 -11.41 -6.40
N ASN A 150 -6.80 -11.71 -7.18
CA ASN A 150 -6.09 -12.99 -7.14
C ASN A 150 -5.39 -13.24 -5.80
N SER A 151 -4.97 -12.20 -5.08
CA SER A 151 -4.27 -12.28 -3.80
C SER A 151 -5.08 -13.01 -2.72
N PHE A 152 -6.44 -13.01 -2.83
CA PHE A 152 -7.29 -13.76 -1.89
C PHE A 152 -7.06 -15.27 -1.91
N ALA A 153 -6.39 -15.82 -2.92
CA ALA A 153 -5.89 -17.19 -2.89
C ALA A 153 -5.07 -17.50 -1.64
N ILE A 154 -4.26 -16.54 -1.19
CA ILE A 154 -3.47 -16.66 0.04
C ILE A 154 -4.36 -16.74 1.28
N LEU A 155 -5.44 -15.96 1.32
CA LEU A 155 -6.42 -16.04 2.40
C LEU A 155 -7.11 -17.41 2.42
N PHE A 156 -7.56 -17.91 1.27
CA PHE A 156 -8.21 -19.23 1.17
C PHE A 156 -7.26 -20.34 1.60
N LEU A 157 -6.01 -20.28 1.19
CA LEU A 157 -4.98 -21.25 1.62
C LEU A 157 -4.72 -21.15 3.14
N ALA A 158 -4.68 -19.96 3.71
CA ALA A 158 -4.52 -19.74 5.14
C ALA A 158 -5.70 -20.31 5.93
N LEU A 159 -6.94 -20.11 5.43
CA LEU A 159 -8.15 -20.68 6.01
C LEU A 159 -8.19 -22.20 5.91
N PHE A 160 -7.66 -22.77 4.82
CA PHE A 160 -7.49 -24.21 4.68
C PHE A 160 -6.60 -24.78 5.79
N PHE A 161 -5.42 -24.21 6.04
CA PHE A 161 -4.54 -24.66 7.12
C PHE A 161 -5.15 -24.44 8.50
N TYR A 162 -5.87 -23.34 8.69
CA TYR A 162 -6.59 -23.08 9.94
C TYR A 162 -7.68 -24.12 10.18
N ALA A 163 -8.49 -24.46 9.16
CA ALA A 163 -9.56 -25.44 9.23
C ALA A 163 -9.02 -26.86 9.47
N LEU A 164 -7.91 -27.21 8.81
CA LEU A 164 -7.24 -28.51 9.01
C LEU A 164 -6.83 -28.72 10.47
N GLN A 165 -6.22 -27.70 11.09
CA GLN A 165 -5.78 -27.79 12.48
C GLN A 165 -6.95 -27.81 13.47
N ASN A 166 -8.03 -27.07 13.19
CA ASN A 166 -9.19 -26.95 14.07
C ASN A 166 -10.31 -27.95 13.74
N ARG A 167 -10.09 -28.89 12.82
CA ARG A 167 -11.04 -29.93 12.38
C ARG A 167 -12.39 -29.36 11.91
N GLN A 168 -12.38 -28.24 11.20
CA GLN A 168 -13.57 -27.58 10.66
C GLN A 168 -13.80 -28.01 9.21
N ASN A 169 -14.43 -29.17 8.99
CA ASN A 169 -14.57 -29.79 7.67
C ASN A 169 -15.26 -28.89 6.64
N ASN A 170 -16.31 -28.17 7.02
CA ASN A 170 -17.02 -27.28 6.08
C ASN A 170 -16.11 -26.15 5.58
N LEU A 171 -15.39 -25.49 6.49
CA LEU A 171 -14.44 -24.45 6.12
C LEU A 171 -13.29 -25.01 5.27
N LEU A 172 -12.80 -26.22 5.60
CA LEU A 172 -11.72 -26.87 4.88
C LEU A 172 -12.09 -27.11 3.41
N ILE A 173 -13.27 -27.71 3.15
CA ILE A 173 -13.75 -27.99 1.79
C ILE A 173 -13.95 -26.70 1.01
N ILE A 174 -14.63 -25.71 1.60
CA ILE A 174 -14.92 -24.44 0.94
C ILE A 174 -13.63 -23.68 0.65
N ALA A 175 -12.70 -23.60 1.60
CA ALA A 175 -11.43 -22.93 1.40
C ALA A 175 -10.59 -23.59 0.30
N LEU A 176 -10.58 -24.93 0.23
CA LEU A 176 -9.89 -25.68 -0.81
C LEU A 176 -10.50 -25.43 -2.20
N VAL A 177 -11.84 -25.45 -2.29
CA VAL A 177 -12.56 -25.17 -3.55
C VAL A 177 -12.30 -23.74 -4.01
N LEU A 178 -12.42 -22.75 -3.11
CA LEU A 178 -12.16 -21.35 -3.45
C LEU A 178 -10.69 -21.12 -3.87
N PHE A 179 -9.74 -21.77 -3.18
CA PHE A 179 -8.33 -21.73 -3.58
C PHE A 179 -8.13 -22.30 -4.98
N GLY A 180 -8.70 -23.50 -5.24
CA GLY A 180 -8.60 -24.13 -6.57
C GLY A 180 -9.24 -23.29 -7.68
N LEU A 181 -10.41 -22.69 -7.42
CA LEU A 181 -11.06 -21.78 -8.36
C LEU A 181 -10.23 -20.51 -8.61
N SER A 182 -9.65 -19.92 -7.56
CA SER A 182 -8.78 -18.75 -7.69
C SER A 182 -7.54 -19.08 -8.52
N MET A 183 -6.93 -20.25 -8.31
CA MET A 183 -5.79 -20.69 -9.11
C MET A 183 -6.16 -21.00 -10.57
N TYR A 184 -7.34 -21.51 -10.82
CA TYR A 184 -7.84 -21.74 -12.16
C TYR A 184 -8.12 -20.44 -12.92
N MET A 185 -8.69 -19.43 -12.25
CA MET A 185 -9.07 -18.16 -12.86
C MET A 185 -7.87 -17.23 -13.11
N TYR A 186 -6.95 -17.15 -12.16
CA TYR A 186 -5.90 -16.13 -12.17
C TYR A 186 -4.48 -16.72 -12.19
N GLY A 187 -4.24 -17.82 -11.47
CA GLY A 187 -2.89 -18.30 -11.18
C GLY A 187 -2.13 -17.38 -10.22
N PHE A 188 -0.83 -17.62 -10.08
CA PHE A 188 0.09 -16.69 -9.42
C PHE A 188 0.87 -15.91 -10.48
N GLU A 189 0.76 -14.62 -10.47
CA GLU A 189 1.57 -13.77 -11.32
C GLU A 189 3.02 -13.79 -10.85
N THR A 190 3.90 -14.10 -11.76
CA THR A 190 5.33 -14.21 -11.50
C THR A 190 6.11 -13.54 -12.61
N SER A 191 7.20 -12.88 -12.28
CA SER A 191 8.00 -12.15 -13.25
C SER A 191 9.50 -12.34 -13.04
N GLY A 192 10.28 -12.02 -14.06
CA GLY A 192 11.72 -11.99 -14.00
C GLY A 192 12.41 -13.32 -14.34
N LYS A 193 13.75 -13.28 -14.38
CA LYS A 193 14.57 -14.47 -14.65
C LYS A 193 14.56 -15.41 -13.44
N PRO A 194 14.60 -16.73 -13.63
CA PRO A 194 14.69 -17.71 -12.55
C PRO A 194 15.99 -17.52 -11.76
N ARG A 195 15.89 -16.88 -10.61
CA ARG A 195 16.97 -16.69 -9.62
C ARG A 195 16.37 -16.46 -8.25
N SER A 196 17.18 -16.56 -7.20
CA SER A 196 16.74 -16.27 -5.84
C SER A 196 16.56 -14.77 -5.64
N HIS A 197 15.36 -14.38 -5.18
CA HIS A 197 14.97 -13.01 -4.82
C HIS A 197 14.66 -12.86 -3.32
N VAL A 198 15.13 -13.80 -2.49
CA VAL A 198 14.81 -13.85 -1.06
C VAL A 198 15.29 -12.61 -0.31
N LEU A 199 16.50 -12.12 -0.63
CA LEU A 199 17.03 -10.91 0.01
C LEU A 199 16.24 -9.66 -0.42
N ASP A 200 15.86 -9.58 -1.69
CA ASP A 200 15.01 -8.49 -2.21
C ASP A 200 13.67 -8.48 -1.46
N LEU A 201 13.04 -9.66 -1.32
CA LEU A 201 11.79 -9.81 -0.61
C LEU A 201 11.92 -9.40 0.87
N PHE A 202 12.99 -9.82 1.55
CA PHE A 202 13.25 -9.43 2.93
C PHE A 202 13.39 -7.91 3.07
N ALA A 203 14.12 -7.27 2.15
CA ALA A 203 14.28 -5.82 2.12
C ALA A 203 12.94 -5.10 1.89
N ILE A 204 12.07 -5.62 1.00
CA ILE A 204 10.74 -5.07 0.75
C ILE A 204 9.86 -5.18 2.01
N TYR A 205 9.83 -6.33 2.68
CA TYR A 205 9.08 -6.43 3.94
C TYR A 205 9.63 -5.50 5.02
N ALA A 206 10.95 -5.35 5.10
CA ALA A 206 11.57 -4.40 6.03
C ALA A 206 11.18 -2.95 5.71
N SER A 207 10.97 -2.59 4.45
CA SER A 207 10.47 -1.26 4.07
C SER A 207 8.98 -1.08 4.38
N ILE A 208 8.15 -2.11 4.18
CA ILE A 208 6.70 -2.08 4.48
C ILE A 208 6.43 -1.89 5.98
N PHE A 209 7.18 -2.58 6.83
CA PHE A 209 6.98 -2.57 8.28
C PHE A 209 7.84 -1.55 9.02
N SER A 210 8.90 -1.02 8.42
CA SER A 210 10.09 -0.49 9.08
C SER A 210 10.99 -1.60 9.65
N PRO A 211 12.34 -1.51 9.48
CA PRO A 211 13.24 -2.65 9.70
C PRO A 211 13.14 -3.31 11.08
N LEU A 212 13.16 -2.51 12.16
CA LEU A 212 13.10 -3.06 13.52
C LEU A 212 11.75 -3.66 13.87
N ILE A 213 10.66 -3.09 13.36
CA ILE A 213 9.31 -3.62 13.57
C ILE A 213 9.18 -4.94 12.82
N PHE A 214 9.72 -5.06 11.61
CA PHE A 214 9.68 -6.30 10.83
C PHE A 214 10.44 -7.43 11.54
N LEU A 215 11.64 -7.17 12.05
CA LEU A 215 12.41 -8.17 12.79
C LEU A 215 11.65 -8.65 14.04
N TYR A 216 11.04 -7.69 14.77
CA TYR A 216 10.23 -8.06 15.93
C TYR A 216 8.94 -8.80 15.53
N PHE A 217 8.32 -8.43 14.42
CA PHE A 217 7.16 -9.11 13.86
C PHE A 217 7.50 -10.57 13.51
N PHE A 218 8.59 -10.79 12.79
CA PHE A 218 9.07 -12.14 12.45
C PHE A 218 9.32 -12.99 13.70
N TYR A 219 10.02 -12.44 14.68
CA TYR A 219 10.22 -13.09 15.98
C TYR A 219 8.90 -13.41 16.68
N SER A 220 7.93 -12.52 16.62
CA SER A 220 6.63 -12.67 17.26
C SER A 220 5.83 -13.81 16.63
N MET A 221 5.81 -13.90 15.29
CA MET A 221 5.12 -14.99 14.57
C MET A 221 5.77 -16.35 14.87
N TYR A 222 7.10 -16.41 14.89
CA TYR A 222 7.85 -17.60 15.30
C TYR A 222 7.50 -18.02 16.74
N ARG A 223 7.52 -17.09 17.68
CA ARG A 223 7.24 -17.38 19.08
C ARG A 223 5.81 -17.85 19.31
N VAL A 224 4.81 -17.23 18.66
CA VAL A 224 3.41 -17.67 18.72
C VAL A 224 3.25 -19.06 18.11
N GLY A 225 3.96 -19.35 17.03
CA GLY A 225 3.97 -20.67 16.38
C GLY A 225 4.43 -21.80 17.27
N ILE A 226 5.46 -21.56 18.12
CA ILE A 226 6.04 -22.61 18.99
C ILE A 226 5.34 -22.70 20.35
N LYS A 227 5.06 -21.56 21.00
CA LYS A 227 4.63 -21.53 22.41
C LYS A 227 3.26 -20.91 22.63
N GLY A 228 2.64 -20.31 21.58
CA GLY A 228 1.38 -19.60 21.70
C GLY A 228 0.17 -20.38 21.22
N LYS A 229 -1.02 -19.84 21.52
CA LYS A 229 -2.26 -20.30 20.88
C LYS A 229 -2.37 -19.68 19.50
N LYS A 230 -2.36 -20.52 18.48
CA LYS A 230 -2.45 -20.11 17.07
C LYS A 230 -3.87 -19.63 16.76
N SER A 231 -4.04 -18.36 16.47
CA SER A 231 -5.32 -17.77 16.04
C SER A 231 -5.42 -17.72 14.52
N ILE A 232 -6.61 -17.48 13.98
CA ILE A 232 -6.81 -17.28 12.54
C ILE A 232 -5.87 -16.21 11.97
N PHE A 233 -5.60 -15.13 12.71
CA PHE A 233 -4.62 -14.09 12.34
C PHE A 233 -3.23 -14.66 12.09
N TRP A 234 -2.78 -15.56 12.98
CA TRP A 234 -1.48 -16.18 12.85
C TRP A 234 -1.39 -17.02 11.58
N TYR A 235 -2.43 -17.81 11.26
CA TYR A 235 -2.45 -18.61 10.03
C TYR A 235 -2.41 -17.73 8.79
N ILE A 236 -3.20 -16.66 8.74
CA ILE A 236 -3.23 -15.73 7.60
C ILE A 236 -1.83 -15.15 7.36
N SER A 237 -1.19 -14.60 8.37
CA SER A 237 0.11 -13.96 8.22
C SER A 237 1.24 -14.93 7.93
N VAL A 238 1.28 -16.05 8.65
CA VAL A 238 2.36 -17.04 8.49
C VAL A 238 2.26 -17.74 7.13
N THR A 239 1.04 -18.06 6.66
CA THR A 239 0.85 -18.60 5.31
C THR A 239 1.34 -17.61 4.26
N ALA A 240 0.96 -16.32 4.35
CA ALA A 240 1.43 -15.30 3.43
C ALA A 240 2.97 -15.16 3.44
N LEU A 241 3.58 -15.12 4.63
CA LEU A 241 5.04 -15.05 4.76
C LEU A 241 5.72 -16.29 4.17
N ILE A 242 5.33 -17.49 4.58
CA ILE A 242 5.98 -18.73 4.11
C ILE A 242 5.85 -18.84 2.61
N PHE A 243 4.65 -18.61 2.04
CA PHE A 243 4.44 -18.69 0.60
C PHE A 243 5.23 -17.65 -0.17
N SER A 244 5.27 -16.40 0.30
CA SER A 244 6.07 -15.36 -0.34
C SER A 244 7.57 -15.72 -0.35
N PHE A 245 8.10 -16.23 0.76
CA PHE A 245 9.50 -16.68 0.82
C PHE A 245 9.74 -17.91 -0.06
N LEU A 246 8.87 -18.91 -0.05
CA LEU A 246 9.01 -20.10 -0.90
C LEU A 246 9.03 -19.75 -2.39
N LEU A 247 8.11 -18.90 -2.85
CA LEU A 247 8.08 -18.49 -4.25
C LEU A 247 9.29 -17.63 -4.63
N SER A 248 9.79 -16.79 -3.71
CA SER A 248 10.94 -15.91 -3.96
C SER A 248 12.27 -16.64 -4.15
N PHE A 249 12.37 -17.93 -3.77
CA PHE A 249 13.55 -18.74 -4.09
C PHE A 249 13.78 -18.92 -5.59
N ARG A 250 12.71 -18.89 -6.39
CA ARG A 250 12.78 -19.17 -7.81
C ARG A 250 12.47 -17.97 -8.69
N GLN A 251 11.62 -17.06 -8.22
CA GLN A 251 11.03 -16.01 -9.04
C GLN A 251 10.81 -14.73 -8.26
N LYS A 252 10.75 -13.61 -8.98
CA LYS A 252 10.32 -12.33 -8.40
C LYS A 252 8.80 -12.38 -8.24
N ILE A 253 8.32 -12.07 -7.05
CA ILE A 253 6.90 -12.03 -6.72
C ILE A 253 6.41 -10.59 -6.56
N TYR A 254 5.13 -10.36 -6.82
CA TYR A 254 4.46 -9.10 -6.48
C TYR A 254 4.11 -9.11 -5.00
N ILE A 255 4.75 -8.23 -4.23
CA ILE A 255 4.55 -8.16 -2.78
C ILE A 255 3.14 -7.69 -2.42
N GLU A 256 2.48 -6.99 -3.32
CA GLU A 256 1.11 -6.51 -3.19
C GLU A 256 0.12 -7.64 -2.92
N ASP A 257 0.41 -8.87 -3.39
CA ASP A 257 -0.43 -10.05 -3.18
C ASP A 257 -0.29 -10.67 -1.78
N PHE A 258 0.81 -10.43 -1.09
CA PHE A 258 1.14 -11.10 0.19
C PHE A 258 1.14 -10.15 1.38
N ALA A 259 1.72 -8.96 1.23
CA ALA A 259 1.88 -8.01 2.32
C ALA A 259 0.58 -7.60 3.02
N PRO A 260 -0.57 -7.44 2.33
CA PRO A 260 -1.85 -7.14 2.97
C PRO A 260 -2.22 -8.10 4.09
N PHE A 261 -1.98 -9.39 3.90
CA PHE A 261 -2.29 -10.43 4.89
C PHE A 261 -1.31 -10.45 6.05
N VAL A 262 -0.08 -9.98 5.83
CA VAL A 262 0.94 -9.90 6.87
C VAL A 262 0.68 -8.71 7.81
N VAL A 263 0.37 -7.54 7.28
CA VAL A 263 0.17 -6.30 8.07
C VAL A 263 -1.08 -6.36 8.97
N VAL A 264 -2.12 -7.12 8.59
CA VAL A 264 -3.34 -7.26 9.38
C VAL A 264 -3.08 -7.90 10.76
N THR A 265 -1.97 -8.58 10.95
CA THR A 265 -1.63 -9.28 12.21
C THR A 265 -0.81 -8.46 13.20
N ILE A 266 -0.61 -7.17 12.97
CA ILE A 266 0.04 -6.26 13.93
C ILE A 266 -0.51 -6.36 15.36
N PRO A 267 -1.82 -6.49 15.60
CA PRO A 267 -2.35 -6.65 16.96
C PRO A 267 -1.81 -7.90 17.68
N VAL A 268 -1.53 -8.99 16.97
CA VAL A 268 -0.95 -10.22 17.56
C VAL A 268 0.48 -9.94 18.04
N MET A 269 1.28 -9.29 17.22
CA MET A 269 2.63 -8.86 17.57
C MET A 269 2.62 -7.95 18.81
N MET A 270 1.75 -6.93 18.81
CA MET A 270 1.68 -5.96 19.91
C MET A 270 1.18 -6.57 21.20
N LYS A 271 0.23 -7.51 21.14
CA LYS A 271 -0.24 -8.27 22.30
C LYS A 271 0.93 -9.05 22.94
N LEU A 272 1.75 -9.70 22.12
CA LEU A 272 2.93 -10.41 22.58
C LEU A 272 3.96 -9.46 23.22
N PHE A 273 4.19 -8.29 22.61
CA PHE A 273 5.10 -7.27 23.12
C PHE A 273 4.68 -6.81 24.53
N PHE A 274 3.43 -6.37 24.69
CA PHE A 274 2.94 -5.89 25.98
C PHE A 274 2.88 -6.99 27.05
N HIS A 275 2.52 -8.21 26.65
CA HIS A 275 2.58 -9.35 27.56
C HIS A 275 4.01 -9.60 28.03
N SER A 276 4.96 -9.66 27.12
CA SER A 276 6.38 -9.85 27.40
C SER A 276 6.95 -8.76 28.33
N LEU A 277 6.54 -7.51 28.12
CA LEU A 277 6.99 -6.36 28.90
C LEU A 277 6.48 -6.45 30.37
N ARG A 278 5.23 -6.91 30.57
CA ARG A 278 4.61 -7.00 31.91
C ARG A 278 5.20 -8.13 32.75
N VAL A 279 5.53 -9.25 32.11
CA VAL A 279 6.08 -10.44 32.80
C VAL A 279 7.53 -10.24 33.23
N ARG A 280 8.26 -9.34 32.57
CA ARG A 280 9.68 -9.07 32.89
C ARG A 280 9.85 -8.33 34.20
N LEU A 281 10.91 -8.67 34.93
CA LEU A 281 11.38 -7.91 36.09
C LEU A 281 11.76 -6.48 35.66
N LYS A 282 11.60 -5.52 36.56
CA LYS A 282 11.80 -4.08 36.29
C LYS A 282 13.19 -3.77 35.69
N GLU A 283 14.22 -4.43 36.19
CA GLU A 283 15.62 -4.27 35.75
C GLU A 283 15.84 -4.61 34.27
N PHE A 284 15.15 -5.63 33.77
CA PHE A 284 15.27 -6.08 32.37
C PHE A 284 14.32 -5.35 31.40
N ARG A 285 13.44 -4.47 31.88
CA ARG A 285 12.52 -3.71 31.04
C ARG A 285 13.24 -2.59 30.26
N LYS A 286 14.31 -2.00 30.84
CA LYS A 286 15.02 -0.87 30.24
C LYS A 286 15.46 -1.14 28.79
N LYS A 287 16.09 -2.28 28.54
CA LYS A 287 16.53 -2.69 27.18
C LYS A 287 15.36 -2.81 26.20
N HIS A 288 14.21 -3.30 26.68
CA HIS A 288 12.99 -3.44 25.84
C HIS A 288 12.38 -2.09 25.51
N TYR A 289 12.37 -1.15 26.44
CA TYR A 289 11.92 0.22 26.17
C TYR A 289 12.83 0.91 25.16
N ILE A 290 14.15 0.80 25.31
CA ILE A 290 15.10 1.37 24.35
C ILE A 290 14.84 0.83 22.95
N LEU A 291 14.70 -0.50 22.80
CA LEU A 291 14.41 -1.11 21.50
C LEU A 291 13.04 -0.65 20.93
N ALA A 292 12.02 -0.51 21.78
CA ALA A 292 10.70 -0.04 21.35
C ALA A 292 10.75 1.44 20.90
N TYR A 293 11.41 2.30 21.65
CA TYR A 293 11.57 3.72 21.27
C TYR A 293 12.40 3.88 19.99
N SER A 294 13.47 3.10 19.83
CA SER A 294 14.24 3.14 18.57
C SER A 294 13.40 2.65 17.38
N ALA A 295 12.58 1.61 17.56
CA ALA A 295 11.66 1.13 16.51
C ALA A 295 10.61 2.18 16.13
N ILE A 296 10.03 2.87 17.12
CA ILE A 296 9.06 3.95 16.87
C ILE A 296 9.76 5.16 16.21
N LEU A 297 10.96 5.49 16.61
CA LEU A 297 11.73 6.57 15.98
C LEU A 297 12.01 6.30 14.52
N ILE A 298 12.48 5.08 14.19
CA ILE A 298 12.75 4.68 12.80
C ILE A 298 11.44 4.63 12.00
N LEU A 299 10.34 4.16 12.60
CA LEU A 299 9.02 4.21 11.97
C LEU A 299 8.62 5.66 11.64
N ALA A 300 8.76 6.58 12.59
CA ALA A 300 8.44 7.99 12.38
C ALA A 300 9.31 8.62 11.27
N LEU A 301 10.61 8.30 11.23
CA LEU A 301 11.50 8.75 10.16
C LEU A 301 11.06 8.21 8.79
N ASN A 302 10.69 6.93 8.70
CA ASN A 302 10.17 6.35 7.46
C ASN A 302 8.87 7.02 7.00
N VAL A 303 7.96 7.31 7.93
CA VAL A 303 6.72 8.05 7.63
C VAL A 303 7.04 9.44 7.09
N LEU A 304 7.95 10.17 7.75
CA LEU A 304 8.37 11.49 7.28
C LEU A 304 8.98 11.44 5.88
N VAL A 305 9.80 10.44 5.58
CA VAL A 305 10.40 10.25 4.24
C VAL A 305 9.32 10.01 3.18
N ILE A 306 8.25 9.28 3.50
CA ILE A 306 7.15 9.04 2.55
C ILE A 306 6.32 10.32 2.34
N LEU A 307 5.97 11.01 3.43
CA LEU A 307 5.13 12.22 3.36
C LEU A 307 5.89 13.41 2.74
N PHE A 308 7.16 13.56 3.07
CA PHE A 308 8.05 14.62 2.57
C PHE A 308 9.12 14.02 1.65
N ASN A 309 8.69 13.50 0.50
CA ASN A 309 9.58 12.80 -0.41
C ASN A 309 10.42 13.72 -1.32
N LYS A 310 9.90 14.89 -1.75
CA LYS A 310 10.59 15.81 -2.66
C LYS A 310 12.00 16.26 -2.17
N PRO A 311 12.25 16.55 -0.88
CA PRO A 311 13.61 16.90 -0.42
C PRO A 311 14.66 15.82 -0.65
N LEU A 312 14.27 14.57 -0.85
CA LEU A 312 15.20 13.47 -1.10
C LEU A 312 15.97 13.65 -2.42
N TYR A 313 15.42 14.40 -3.40
CA TYR A 313 16.13 14.73 -4.64
C TYR A 313 17.45 15.46 -4.40
N LEU A 314 17.58 16.21 -3.29
CA LEU A 314 18.84 16.88 -2.94
C LEU A 314 19.97 15.92 -2.61
N LEU A 315 19.62 14.73 -2.08
CA LEU A 315 20.59 13.73 -1.65
C LEU A 315 20.97 12.73 -2.75
N LEU A 316 20.19 12.66 -3.83
CA LEU A 316 20.40 11.74 -4.93
C LEU A 316 21.28 12.34 -6.00
N LYS A 317 22.19 11.54 -6.56
CA LYS A 317 23.02 11.92 -7.73
C LYS A 317 22.22 11.82 -9.04
N GLU A 318 21.42 10.78 -9.16
CA GLU A 318 20.56 10.49 -10.31
C GLU A 318 19.11 10.57 -9.83
N GLU A 319 18.32 11.39 -10.47
CA GLU A 319 16.92 11.66 -10.11
C GLU A 319 16.03 10.43 -10.28
N GLU A 320 16.34 9.57 -11.26
CA GLU A 320 15.60 8.34 -11.55
C GLU A 320 15.65 7.30 -10.41
N ASN A 321 16.68 7.38 -9.55
CA ASN A 321 16.83 6.51 -8.38
C ASN A 321 15.90 6.89 -7.22
N HIS A 322 15.09 7.95 -7.37
CA HIS A 322 14.12 8.34 -6.37
C HIS A 322 12.95 7.34 -6.34
N PHE A 323 12.60 6.83 -5.15
CA PHE A 323 11.55 5.80 -5.01
C PHE A 323 10.17 6.23 -5.53
N ALA A 324 9.86 7.54 -5.48
CA ALA A 324 8.61 8.11 -5.97
C ALA A 324 8.74 8.78 -7.36
N TYR A 325 9.85 8.60 -8.10
CA TYR A 325 10.09 9.23 -9.39
C TYR A 325 8.91 9.05 -10.37
N LYS A 326 8.35 7.84 -10.42
CA LYS A 326 7.22 7.50 -11.28
C LYS A 326 5.91 8.23 -10.95
N TYR A 327 5.83 8.84 -9.77
CA TYR A 327 4.68 9.60 -9.27
C TYR A 327 4.92 11.10 -9.25
N HIS A 328 5.97 11.57 -9.92
CA HIS A 328 6.29 12.99 -10.05
C HIS A 328 6.23 13.43 -11.53
N PHE A 329 6.28 14.72 -11.74
CA PHE A 329 6.46 15.45 -12.99
C PHE A 329 5.26 15.52 -13.93
N ALA A 330 4.44 14.49 -14.13
CA ALA A 330 3.40 14.52 -15.17
C ALA A 330 2.38 15.65 -14.97
N GLN A 331 1.98 15.94 -13.73
CA GLN A 331 1.10 17.06 -13.41
C GLN A 331 1.80 18.40 -13.67
N GLU A 332 3.03 18.53 -13.18
CA GLU A 332 3.83 19.76 -13.33
C GLU A 332 4.15 20.06 -14.80
N ILE A 333 4.43 19.01 -15.59
CA ILE A 333 4.59 19.14 -17.06
C ILE A 333 3.28 19.62 -17.68
N ALA A 334 2.15 19.03 -17.33
CA ALA A 334 0.86 19.44 -17.87
C ALA A 334 0.52 20.91 -17.52
N ASP A 335 0.85 21.34 -16.30
CA ASP A 335 0.62 22.71 -15.85
C ASP A 335 1.52 23.70 -16.60
N ILE A 336 2.80 23.36 -16.82
CA ILE A 336 3.73 24.16 -17.64
C ILE A 336 3.21 24.31 -19.07
N LEU A 337 2.74 23.21 -19.68
CA LEU A 337 2.21 23.22 -21.04
C LEU A 337 0.96 24.11 -21.16
N LYS A 338 0.00 23.92 -20.26
CA LYS A 338 -1.23 24.75 -20.22
C LYS A 338 -0.93 26.21 -20.00
N HIS A 339 0.04 26.53 -19.14
CA HIS A 339 0.45 27.93 -18.93
C HIS A 339 1.05 28.57 -20.20
N ASN A 340 1.68 27.77 -21.06
CA ASN A 340 2.19 28.19 -22.35
C ASN A 340 1.17 28.03 -23.51
N GLN A 341 -0.11 27.76 -23.21
CA GLN A 341 -1.19 27.59 -24.21
C GLN A 341 -0.94 26.39 -25.15
N ILE A 342 -0.28 25.34 -24.66
CA ILE A 342 0.00 24.10 -25.38
C ILE A 342 -0.93 23.04 -24.84
N ASP A 343 -2.03 22.78 -25.54
CA ASP A 343 -3.07 21.81 -25.07
C ASP A 343 -2.90 20.41 -25.69
N ALA A 344 -1.99 20.29 -26.66
CA ALA A 344 -1.76 19.03 -27.35
C ALA A 344 -0.28 18.88 -27.74
N ILE A 345 0.24 17.67 -27.58
CA ILE A 345 1.66 17.35 -27.84
C ILE A 345 1.83 15.95 -28.40
N THR A 346 3.01 15.68 -28.97
CA THR A 346 3.51 14.33 -29.18
C THR A 346 4.84 14.14 -28.45
N THR A 347 5.13 12.94 -28.01
CA THR A 347 6.40 12.57 -27.39
C THR A 347 6.80 11.16 -27.78
N ASN A 348 8.09 10.85 -27.77
CA ASN A 348 8.59 9.49 -27.99
C ASN A 348 8.34 8.56 -26.79
N ASP A 349 7.93 9.11 -25.65
CA ASP A 349 7.63 8.36 -24.44
C ASP A 349 6.11 8.11 -24.33
N ALA A 350 5.69 6.90 -24.73
CA ALA A 350 4.29 6.47 -24.66
C ALA A 350 3.75 6.48 -23.22
N GLU A 351 4.62 6.21 -22.22
CA GLU A 351 4.22 6.26 -20.80
C GLU A 351 3.87 7.70 -20.38
N LEU A 352 4.67 8.65 -20.81
CA LEU A 352 4.41 10.07 -20.54
C LEU A 352 3.12 10.55 -21.23
N ASN A 353 2.89 10.15 -22.47
CA ASN A 353 1.67 10.49 -23.21
C ASN A 353 0.40 10.09 -22.46
N LEU A 354 0.33 8.83 -22.00
CA LEU A 354 -0.84 8.34 -21.27
C LEU A 354 -1.04 9.07 -19.94
N ARG A 355 0.04 9.43 -19.26
CA ARG A 355 0.00 10.21 -18.01
C ARG A 355 -0.48 11.64 -18.24
N LEU A 356 -0.01 12.31 -19.30
CA LEU A 356 -0.41 13.68 -19.66
C LEU A 356 -1.86 13.75 -20.13
N LYS A 357 -2.35 12.72 -20.81
CA LYS A 357 -3.77 12.56 -21.18
C LYS A 357 -4.69 12.67 -19.96
N TYR A 358 -4.28 12.16 -18.79
CA TYR A 358 -5.04 12.28 -17.56
C TYR A 358 -5.21 13.73 -17.13
N TYR A 359 -4.25 14.60 -17.38
CA TYR A 359 -4.33 16.03 -17.08
C TYR A 359 -4.90 16.89 -18.22
N GLY A 360 -5.47 16.25 -19.26
CA GLY A 360 -6.19 16.91 -20.34
C GLY A 360 -5.32 17.39 -21.50
N ILE A 361 -4.05 16.98 -21.56
CA ILE A 361 -3.19 17.20 -22.73
C ILE A 361 -3.53 16.15 -23.78
N LYS A 362 -3.85 16.60 -25.00
CA LYS A 362 -4.21 15.73 -26.14
C LYS A 362 -2.97 15.33 -26.93
N GLU A 363 -3.11 14.32 -27.77
CA GLU A 363 -2.08 13.99 -28.77
C GLU A 363 -2.25 14.85 -30.02
N ASP A 364 -1.17 15.50 -30.45
CA ASP A 364 -1.09 16.26 -31.70
C ASP A 364 0.33 16.22 -32.26
N LYS A 365 0.46 16.27 -33.58
CA LYS A 365 1.74 16.20 -34.29
C LYS A 365 2.47 17.55 -34.44
N SER A 366 1.81 18.65 -34.08
CA SER A 366 2.38 20.01 -34.22
C SER A 366 3.38 20.40 -33.13
N HIS A 367 3.29 19.76 -31.96
CA HIS A 367 4.11 20.07 -30.81
C HIS A 367 4.82 18.82 -30.29
N PHE A 368 6.14 18.82 -30.29
CA PHE A 368 6.96 17.71 -29.85
C PHE A 368 7.67 18.03 -28.54
N ILE A 369 7.66 17.07 -27.60
CA ILE A 369 8.39 17.18 -26.33
C ILE A 369 9.26 15.95 -26.11
N SER A 370 10.49 16.22 -25.65
CA SER A 370 11.44 15.19 -25.21
C SER A 370 11.94 15.46 -23.80
N LEU A 371 12.09 14.38 -23.01
CA LEU A 371 12.79 14.41 -21.74
C LEU A 371 14.30 14.28 -21.90
N SER A 372 14.76 13.78 -23.06
CA SER A 372 16.17 13.68 -23.40
C SER A 372 16.64 14.96 -24.13
N PRO A 373 17.90 15.39 -23.92
CA PRO A 373 18.45 16.54 -24.61
C PRO A 373 18.33 16.42 -26.12
N LEU A 374 17.80 17.46 -26.74
CA LEU A 374 17.73 17.61 -28.22
C LEU A 374 18.80 18.56 -28.70
N ASN A 375 19.36 18.30 -29.87
CA ASN A 375 20.36 19.20 -30.52
C ASN A 375 19.72 20.53 -30.97
N LEU A 376 18.43 20.50 -31.37
CA LEU A 376 17.64 21.64 -31.75
C LEU A 376 16.33 21.65 -30.95
N TYR A 377 16.03 22.73 -30.30
CA TYR A 377 14.79 22.93 -29.54
C TYR A 377 14.42 24.42 -29.53
N ASP A 378 13.13 24.73 -29.50
CA ASP A 378 12.63 26.10 -29.47
C ASP A 378 12.61 26.67 -28.05
N LYS A 379 12.18 25.83 -27.09
CA LYS A 379 12.10 26.21 -25.68
C LYS A 379 12.57 25.06 -24.78
N ARG A 380 13.15 25.44 -23.65
CA ARG A 380 13.49 24.51 -22.57
C ARG A 380 12.71 24.91 -21.32
N PHE A 381 12.08 23.96 -20.68
CA PHE A 381 11.40 24.13 -19.40
C PHE A 381 12.08 23.26 -18.35
N ASP A 382 12.51 23.88 -17.25
CA ASP A 382 13.18 23.18 -16.15
C ASP A 382 12.23 23.04 -14.97
N ILE A 383 12.11 21.83 -14.44
CA ILE A 383 11.39 21.54 -13.20
C ILE A 383 12.40 21.56 -12.06
N ILE A 384 12.22 22.52 -11.14
CA ILE A 384 13.17 22.82 -10.07
C ILE A 384 12.53 22.45 -8.72
N TYR A 385 13.17 21.57 -7.96
CA TYR A 385 12.82 21.30 -6.57
C TYR A 385 13.92 21.79 -5.64
N LEU A 386 13.58 22.69 -4.71
CA LEU A 386 14.50 23.22 -3.70
C LEU A 386 15.85 23.70 -4.31
N ASN A 387 15.78 24.49 -5.38
CA ASN A 387 16.92 25.02 -6.14
C ASN A 387 17.76 23.98 -6.91
N LYS A 388 17.35 22.72 -6.98
CA LYS A 388 17.96 21.72 -7.85
C LYS A 388 17.08 21.52 -9.09
N ASN A 389 17.68 21.61 -10.29
CA ASN A 389 16.99 21.18 -11.51
C ASN A 389 16.90 19.66 -11.51
N VAL A 390 15.67 19.14 -11.50
CA VAL A 390 15.40 17.70 -11.39
C VAL A 390 15.02 17.10 -12.74
N LEU A 391 14.38 17.90 -13.61
CA LEU A 391 13.99 17.45 -14.95
C LEU A 391 14.00 18.64 -15.90
N SER A 392 14.50 18.41 -17.11
CA SER A 392 14.45 19.39 -18.21
C SER A 392 13.60 18.84 -19.35
N LEU A 393 12.71 19.68 -19.86
CA LEU A 393 11.84 19.40 -21.00
C LEU A 393 12.33 20.19 -22.20
N TYR A 394 12.50 19.54 -23.31
CA TYR A 394 12.88 20.14 -24.58
C TYR A 394 11.67 20.16 -25.51
N TYR A 395 11.23 21.36 -25.87
CA TYR A 395 10.05 21.59 -26.69
C TYR A 395 10.47 22.02 -28.08
N VAL A 396 9.82 21.44 -29.11
CA VAL A 396 9.99 21.76 -30.51
C VAL A 396 8.61 21.98 -31.13
N HIS A 397 8.42 23.08 -31.84
CA HIS A 397 7.27 23.29 -32.69
C HIS A 397 7.54 22.63 -34.04
N LEU A 398 6.77 21.64 -34.41
CA LEU A 398 6.87 20.99 -35.70
C LEU A 398 5.96 21.75 -36.67
N ASP A 399 6.55 22.66 -37.47
CA ASP A 399 5.81 23.26 -38.58
C ASP A 399 5.30 22.12 -39.47
N THR A 400 4.01 21.91 -39.51
CA THR A 400 3.35 21.05 -40.50
C THR A 400 3.47 21.75 -41.87
N GLN A 401 4.65 21.70 -42.46
CA GLN A 401 4.74 21.87 -43.88
C GLN A 401 4.21 20.60 -44.54
N GLU A 402 2.91 20.62 -44.80
CA GLU A 402 2.33 19.75 -45.83
C GLU A 402 3.11 19.92 -47.13
N LYS A 403 3.62 18.83 -47.61
CA LYS A 403 3.79 18.58 -49.02
C LYS A 403 3.15 17.25 -49.38
#